data_99fcd83856a7b3fd6787fbc3b9003bb1
#
_entry.id   99fcd83856a7b3fd6787fbc3b9003bb1
#
_cell.length_a   1.000
_cell.length_b   1.000
_cell.length_c   1.000
_cell.angle_alpha   90.00
_cell.angle_beta   90.00
_cell.angle_gamma   90.00
#
_symmetry.space_group_name_H-M   'P 1'
#
loop_
_entity.id
_entity.type
_entity.pdbx_description
1 polymer ?
#
loop_
_entity_poly.entity_id
_entity_poly.type
_entity_poly.pdbx_seq_one_letter_code
_entity_poly.pdbx_strand_id
1 'polypeptide(L)'
;MLIACWSISGLLHAQSIQGLVVSIADGDTLTVLDAQKVQHKIRLSGIDTPERRQPFGQRAREALSTLVFQKVVLVLTEKKDRYGRWVGKVISDGRDVNLSLVVDGWAWHYKKYAGEQSSSDRLLYANAEDDARSQHRGLSADPHAIPPWEWRAGSR
;
A
#
# COMPACT_ATOMS: atom_id res chain seq x y z
N MET A 1 49.96 -15.51 -13.61
CA MET A 1 48.94 -14.71 -14.27
C MET A 1 47.65 -14.93 -13.48
N LEU A 2 47.36 -14.07 -12.49
CA LEU A 2 46.21 -14.19 -11.59
C LEU A 2 45.07 -13.36 -12.18
N ILE A 3 44.00 -14.00 -12.58
CA ILE A 3 42.78 -13.36 -13.07
C ILE A 3 41.92 -13.03 -11.83
N ALA A 4 41.87 -11.77 -11.46
CA ALA A 4 40.96 -11.30 -10.42
C ALA A 4 39.53 -11.27 -10.96
N CYS A 5 38.71 -12.18 -10.48
CA CYS A 5 37.26 -12.21 -10.76
C CYS A 5 36.59 -11.14 -9.90
N TRP A 6 36.25 -10.02 -10.50
CA TRP A 6 35.42 -8.99 -9.84
C TRP A 6 33.97 -9.42 -9.86
N SER A 7 33.51 -9.94 -8.74
CA SER A 7 32.07 -10.17 -8.51
C SER A 7 31.39 -8.81 -8.37
N ILE A 8 30.66 -8.39 -9.41
CA ILE A 8 29.76 -7.23 -9.33
C ILE A 8 28.55 -7.70 -8.53
N SER A 9 28.58 -7.46 -7.23
CA SER A 9 27.38 -7.56 -6.39
C SER A 9 26.44 -6.45 -6.83
N GLY A 10 25.42 -6.80 -7.62
CA GLY A 10 24.33 -5.91 -7.96
C GLY A 10 23.60 -5.52 -6.67
N LEU A 11 23.87 -4.33 -6.16
CA LEU A 11 23.06 -3.69 -5.13
C LEU A 11 21.65 -3.51 -5.72
N LEU A 12 20.69 -4.30 -5.25
CA LEU A 12 19.28 -3.98 -5.45
C LEU A 12 19.05 -2.60 -4.83
N HIS A 13 19.03 -1.57 -5.66
CA HIS A 13 18.67 -0.24 -5.21
C HIS A 13 17.17 -0.23 -5.01
N ALA A 14 16.73 -0.21 -3.75
CA ALA A 14 15.38 0.19 -3.44
C ALA A 14 15.16 1.58 -4.07
N GLN A 15 14.24 1.66 -5.02
CA GLN A 15 13.93 2.91 -5.69
C GLN A 15 12.98 3.71 -4.83
N SER A 16 13.27 5.00 -4.63
CA SER A 16 12.35 5.90 -3.95
C SER A 16 11.78 6.93 -4.92
N ILE A 17 10.48 7.21 -4.78
CA ILE A 17 9.78 8.26 -5.51
C ILE A 17 9.30 9.28 -4.49
N GLN A 18 9.70 10.54 -4.65
CA GLN A 18 9.23 11.63 -3.80
C GLN A 18 8.41 12.61 -4.64
N GLY A 19 7.26 13.02 -4.11
CA GLY A 19 6.44 14.00 -4.83
C GLY A 19 5.09 14.27 -4.15
N LEU A 20 4.34 15.16 -4.78
CA LEU A 20 3.03 15.59 -4.32
C LEU A 20 1.95 14.57 -4.72
N VAL A 21 1.11 14.18 -3.79
CA VAL A 21 -0.08 13.36 -4.10
C VAL A 21 -1.14 14.23 -4.77
N VAL A 22 -1.39 13.97 -6.04
CA VAL A 22 -2.30 14.76 -6.88
C VAL A 22 -3.65 14.08 -7.17
N SER A 23 -3.75 12.78 -6.92
CA SER A 23 -4.99 12.01 -7.14
C SER A 23 -5.06 10.78 -6.24
N ILE A 24 -6.28 10.43 -5.80
CA ILE A 24 -6.61 9.20 -5.08
C ILE A 24 -7.64 8.45 -5.92
N ALA A 25 -7.28 7.27 -6.42
CA ALA A 25 -8.16 6.45 -7.26
C ALA A 25 -9.16 5.64 -6.41
N ASP A 26 -8.63 4.94 -5.40
CA ASP A 26 -9.36 4.12 -4.43
C ASP A 26 -8.62 4.09 -3.08
N GLY A 27 -8.98 3.17 -2.18
CA GLY A 27 -8.39 3.13 -0.83
C GLY A 27 -6.92 2.73 -0.75
N ASP A 28 -6.32 2.23 -1.84
CA ASP A 28 -4.93 1.77 -1.87
C ASP A 28 -4.16 2.13 -3.15
N THR A 29 -4.72 3.03 -3.94
CA THR A 29 -4.11 3.48 -5.20
C THR A 29 -4.16 5.00 -5.32
N LEU A 30 -3.00 5.62 -5.51
CA LEU A 30 -2.83 7.06 -5.63
C LEU A 30 -1.87 7.43 -6.77
N THR A 31 -1.81 8.73 -7.10
CA THR A 31 -0.86 9.28 -8.08
C THR A 31 0.01 10.32 -7.41
N VAL A 32 1.33 10.15 -7.57
CA VAL A 32 2.37 11.09 -7.10
C VAL A 32 2.93 11.84 -8.30
N LEU A 33 3.00 13.15 -8.21
CA LEU A 33 3.67 14.03 -9.17
C LEU A 33 5.06 14.38 -8.62
N ASP A 34 6.12 13.96 -9.31
CA ASP A 34 7.49 14.24 -8.90
C ASP A 34 7.97 15.67 -9.30
N ALA A 35 9.19 16.00 -8.91
CA ALA A 35 9.79 17.31 -9.22
C ALA A 35 9.99 17.54 -10.73
N GLN A 36 10.11 16.50 -11.53
CA GLN A 36 10.23 16.53 -12.99
C GLN A 36 8.87 16.59 -13.70
N LYS A 37 7.77 16.76 -12.94
CA LYS A 37 6.39 16.77 -13.45
C LYS A 37 5.95 15.44 -14.07
N VAL A 38 6.57 14.33 -13.68
CA VAL A 38 6.16 12.99 -14.07
C VAL A 38 5.16 12.45 -13.05
N GLN A 39 4.07 11.88 -13.55
CA GLN A 39 3.06 11.22 -12.72
C GLN A 39 3.37 9.74 -12.55
N HIS A 40 3.41 9.30 -11.31
CA HIS A 40 3.62 7.91 -10.93
C HIS A 40 2.36 7.36 -10.27
N LYS A 41 1.76 6.33 -10.86
CA LYS A 41 0.69 5.57 -10.21
C LYS A 41 1.29 4.61 -9.19
N ILE A 42 0.81 4.70 -7.96
CA ILE A 42 1.29 3.92 -6.82
C ILE A 42 0.17 3.01 -6.32
N ARG A 43 0.47 1.74 -6.16
CA ARG A 43 -0.34 0.75 -5.44
C ARG A 43 0.33 0.51 -4.08
N LEU A 44 -0.38 0.79 -3.00
CA LEU A 44 0.13 0.58 -1.65
C LEU A 44 0.40 -0.91 -1.41
N SER A 45 1.63 -1.24 -1.00
CA SER A 45 2.07 -2.63 -0.79
C SER A 45 1.54 -3.22 0.51
N GLY A 46 1.39 -4.55 0.55
CA GLY A 46 1.05 -5.30 1.77
C GLY A 46 -0.40 -5.17 2.24
N ILE A 47 -1.20 -4.35 1.62
CA ILE A 47 -2.61 -4.13 1.96
C ILE A 47 -3.54 -4.33 0.78
N ASP A 48 -4.82 -4.56 1.07
CA ASP A 48 -5.89 -4.55 0.09
C ASP A 48 -7.13 -3.86 0.70
N THR A 49 -7.75 -2.97 -0.06
CA THR A 49 -8.90 -2.19 0.39
C THR A 49 -10.14 -2.54 -0.41
N PRO A 50 -11.35 -2.27 0.11
CA PRO A 50 -12.56 -2.47 -0.66
C PRO A 50 -12.48 -1.76 -2.00
N GLU A 51 -12.95 -2.45 -3.05
CA GLU A 51 -13.04 -1.90 -4.39
C GLU A 51 -13.96 -0.67 -4.41
N ARG A 52 -13.78 0.23 -5.37
CA ARG A 52 -14.54 1.49 -5.46
C ARG A 52 -16.06 1.31 -5.38
N ARG A 53 -16.60 0.20 -5.94
CA ARG A 53 -18.03 -0.12 -5.95
C ARG A 53 -18.43 -1.10 -4.84
N GLN A 54 -17.50 -1.56 -4.06
CA GLN A 54 -17.73 -2.43 -2.91
C GLN A 54 -18.21 -1.59 -1.71
N PRO A 55 -19.06 -2.13 -0.83
CA PRO A 55 -19.33 -1.49 0.45
C PRO A 55 -18.04 -1.07 1.15
N PHE A 56 -18.03 0.13 1.75
CA PHE A 56 -16.86 0.78 2.37
C PHE A 56 -15.75 1.27 1.40
N GLY A 57 -15.84 1.01 0.10
CA GLY A 57 -14.82 1.45 -0.85
C GLY A 57 -14.60 2.97 -0.86
N GLN A 58 -15.68 3.74 -0.78
CA GLN A 58 -15.61 5.20 -0.70
C GLN A 58 -14.97 5.66 0.62
N ARG A 59 -15.29 5.02 1.74
CA ARG A 59 -14.70 5.36 3.06
C ARG A 59 -13.20 5.03 3.13
N ALA A 60 -12.77 3.90 2.59
CA ALA A 60 -11.36 3.57 2.48
C ALA A 60 -10.59 4.61 1.63
N ARG A 61 -11.19 5.04 0.50
CA ARG A 61 -10.65 6.10 -0.33
C ARG A 61 -10.54 7.45 0.41
N GLU A 62 -11.56 7.82 1.16
CA GLU A 62 -11.57 9.04 1.99
C GLU A 62 -10.51 8.98 3.10
N ALA A 63 -10.34 7.81 3.75
CA ALA A 63 -9.30 7.59 4.75
C ALA A 63 -7.91 7.81 4.15
N LEU A 64 -7.59 7.21 2.99
CA LEU A 64 -6.34 7.45 2.30
C LEU A 64 -6.18 8.94 1.93
N SER A 65 -7.22 9.56 1.40
CA SER A 65 -7.21 10.98 1.02
C SER A 65 -6.88 11.88 2.20
N THR A 66 -7.48 11.64 3.35
CA THR A 66 -7.22 12.41 4.58
C THR A 66 -5.76 12.31 5.03
N LEU A 67 -5.12 11.15 4.83
CA LEU A 67 -3.74 10.94 5.22
C LEU A 67 -2.74 11.65 4.31
N VAL A 68 -2.99 11.69 2.98
CA VAL A 68 -1.93 12.02 2.01
C VAL A 68 -2.33 13.01 0.91
N PHE A 69 -3.60 13.31 0.66
CA PHE A 69 -3.98 14.15 -0.47
C PHE A 69 -3.39 15.56 -0.35
N GLN A 70 -2.78 16.05 -1.44
CA GLN A 70 -2.04 17.31 -1.51
C GLN A 70 -0.85 17.43 -0.53
N LYS A 71 -0.31 16.28 -0.08
CA LYS A 71 0.94 16.23 0.69
C LYS A 71 2.08 15.70 -0.16
N VAL A 72 3.30 16.09 0.19
CA VAL A 72 4.52 15.48 -0.34
C VAL A 72 4.77 14.19 0.43
N VAL A 73 4.93 13.09 -0.30
CA VAL A 73 5.18 11.76 0.26
C VAL A 73 6.47 11.15 -0.29
N LEU A 74 7.02 10.20 0.43
CA LEU A 74 8.09 9.32 -0.01
C LEU A 74 7.50 7.93 -0.26
N VAL A 75 7.72 7.37 -1.45
CA VAL A 75 7.32 6.00 -1.79
C VAL A 75 8.56 5.13 -1.88
N LEU A 76 8.63 4.11 -1.04
CA LEU A 76 9.67 3.09 -1.08
C LEU A 76 9.16 1.94 -1.94
N THR A 77 9.79 1.70 -3.09
CA THR A 77 9.32 0.72 -4.07
C THR A 77 10.47 -0.08 -4.67
N GLU A 78 10.18 -1.32 -5.06
CA GLU A 78 11.15 -2.23 -5.69
C GLU A 78 10.67 -2.73 -7.05
N LYS A 79 9.36 -2.61 -7.34
CA LYS A 79 8.77 -3.22 -8.54
C LYS A 79 7.55 -2.47 -9.05
N LYS A 80 7.19 -2.77 -10.31
CA LYS A 80 5.89 -2.46 -10.89
C LYS A 80 5.03 -3.71 -10.97
N ASP A 81 3.73 -3.53 -10.86
CA ASP A 81 2.78 -4.59 -11.13
C ASP A 81 2.50 -4.74 -12.65
N ARG A 82 1.69 -5.73 -13.00
CA ARG A 82 1.30 -6.00 -14.40
C ARG A 82 0.52 -4.86 -15.07
N TYR A 83 0.02 -3.90 -14.29
CA TYR A 83 -0.69 -2.72 -14.79
C TYR A 83 0.21 -1.48 -14.89
N GLY A 84 1.51 -1.64 -14.63
CA GLY A 84 2.51 -0.56 -14.69
C GLY A 84 2.51 0.37 -13.46
N ARG A 85 1.78 0.03 -12.38
CA ARG A 85 1.80 0.80 -11.15
C ARG A 85 3.03 0.40 -10.32
N TRP A 86 3.66 1.39 -9.69
CA TRP A 86 4.67 1.12 -8.68
C TRP A 86 4.03 0.53 -7.43
N VAL A 87 4.52 -0.59 -6.96
CA VAL A 87 4.07 -1.21 -5.71
C VAL A 87 5.01 -0.77 -4.60
N GLY A 88 4.48 -0.08 -3.58
CA GLY A 88 5.36 0.50 -2.56
C GLY A 88 4.70 0.85 -1.24
N LYS A 89 5.57 1.12 -0.27
CA LYS A 89 5.22 1.68 1.02
C LYS A 89 5.24 3.20 0.91
N VAL A 90 4.15 3.84 1.28
CA VAL A 90 4.01 5.30 1.27
C VAL A 90 4.30 5.84 2.66
N ILE A 91 5.24 6.77 2.75
CA ILE A 91 5.61 7.48 3.98
C ILE A 91 5.14 8.93 3.86
N SER A 92 4.35 9.37 4.83
CA SER A 92 3.88 10.76 4.94
C SER A 92 4.12 11.24 6.37
N ASP A 93 4.78 12.39 6.54
CA ASP A 93 5.11 12.95 7.86
C ASP A 93 5.82 11.92 8.79
N GLY A 94 6.72 11.10 8.21
CA GLY A 94 7.46 10.05 8.92
C GLY A 94 6.64 8.80 9.29
N ARG A 95 5.37 8.70 8.87
CA ARG A 95 4.47 7.58 9.19
C ARG A 95 4.25 6.68 7.98
N ASP A 96 4.19 5.37 8.23
CA ASP A 96 3.76 4.37 7.27
C ASP A 96 2.23 4.49 7.05
N VAL A 97 1.86 5.01 5.89
CA VAL A 97 0.45 5.24 5.49
C VAL A 97 -0.28 3.91 5.29
N ASN A 98 0.41 2.92 4.70
CA ASN A 98 -0.15 1.60 4.46
C ASN A 98 -0.56 0.95 5.80
N LEU A 99 0.34 0.98 6.78
CA LEU A 99 0.07 0.48 8.13
C LEU A 99 -1.04 1.27 8.81
N SER A 100 -1.07 2.60 8.66
CA SER A 100 -2.10 3.46 9.27
C SER A 100 -3.51 3.06 8.81
N LEU A 101 -3.69 2.73 7.53
CA LEU A 101 -4.97 2.26 7.01
C LEU A 101 -5.41 0.92 7.63
N VAL A 102 -4.46 0.02 7.94
CA VAL A 102 -4.75 -1.24 8.64
C VAL A 102 -5.11 -0.98 10.10
N VAL A 103 -4.35 -0.12 10.79
CA VAL A 103 -4.61 0.29 12.19
C VAL A 103 -6.01 0.88 12.34
N ASP A 104 -6.41 1.73 11.40
CA ASP A 104 -7.73 2.38 11.41
C ASP A 104 -8.85 1.46 10.91
N GLY A 105 -8.49 0.25 10.43
CA GLY A 105 -9.43 -0.75 9.96
C GLY A 105 -10.00 -0.49 8.55
N TRP A 106 -9.37 0.37 7.73
CA TRP A 106 -9.82 0.66 6.35
C TRP A 106 -9.16 -0.19 5.28
N ALA A 107 -8.17 -1.02 5.66
CA ALA A 107 -7.49 -1.97 4.80
C ALA A 107 -7.32 -3.32 5.49
N TRP A 108 -7.37 -4.40 4.72
CA TRP A 108 -6.91 -5.71 5.16
C TRP A 108 -5.40 -5.84 4.92
N HIS A 109 -4.71 -6.55 5.83
CA HIS A 109 -3.36 -7.06 5.55
C HIS A 109 -3.45 -8.12 4.45
N TYR A 110 -2.84 -7.84 3.28
CA TYR A 110 -2.97 -8.72 2.12
C TYR A 110 -2.03 -9.91 2.20
N LYS A 111 -2.48 -11.00 2.82
CA LYS A 111 -1.69 -12.21 3.13
C LYS A 111 -1.04 -12.84 1.89
N LYS A 112 -1.67 -12.74 0.72
CA LYS A 112 -1.15 -13.28 -0.55
C LYS A 112 0.26 -12.76 -0.88
N TYR A 113 0.54 -11.52 -0.53
CA TYR A 113 1.82 -10.86 -0.79
C TYR A 113 2.63 -10.59 0.48
N ALA A 114 2.25 -11.21 1.62
CA ALA A 114 2.98 -11.02 2.87
C ALA A 114 4.44 -11.50 2.81
N GLY A 115 4.76 -12.46 1.93
CA GLY A 115 6.13 -12.91 1.67
C GLY A 115 7.04 -11.85 1.04
N GLU A 116 6.49 -10.80 0.45
CA GLU A 116 7.23 -9.68 -0.13
C GLU A 116 7.55 -8.59 0.91
N GLN A 117 6.90 -8.62 2.07
CA GLN A 117 7.19 -7.71 3.17
C GLN A 117 8.38 -8.18 4.00
N SER A 118 9.08 -7.25 4.65
CA SER A 118 10.04 -7.59 5.70
C SER A 118 9.35 -8.38 6.83
N SER A 119 10.09 -9.18 7.58
CA SER A 119 9.52 -9.95 8.70
C SER A 119 8.88 -9.02 9.75
N SER A 120 9.48 -7.85 9.99
CA SER A 120 8.95 -6.85 10.91
C SER A 120 7.63 -6.24 10.41
N ASP A 121 7.56 -5.82 9.15
CA ASP A 121 6.33 -5.26 8.58
C ASP A 121 5.19 -6.29 8.56
N ARG A 122 5.51 -7.51 8.18
CA ARG A 122 4.53 -8.60 8.16
C ARG A 122 3.88 -8.81 9.54
N LEU A 123 4.69 -8.79 10.59
CA LEU A 123 4.20 -8.92 11.96
C LEU A 123 3.39 -7.69 12.39
N LEU A 124 3.89 -6.49 12.12
CA LEU A 124 3.21 -5.23 12.45
C LEU A 124 1.83 -5.12 11.79
N TYR A 125 1.73 -5.44 10.50
CA TYR A 125 0.47 -5.37 9.75
C TYR A 125 -0.53 -6.44 10.23
N ALA A 126 -0.06 -7.66 10.54
CA ALA A 126 -0.90 -8.72 11.07
C ALA A 126 -1.48 -8.33 12.44
N ASN A 127 -0.64 -7.84 13.35
CA ASN A 127 -1.07 -7.38 14.68
C ASN A 127 -2.02 -6.19 14.60
N ALA A 128 -1.77 -5.25 13.69
CA ALA A 128 -2.65 -4.10 13.47
C ALA A 128 -4.04 -4.51 12.97
N GLU A 129 -4.11 -5.48 12.05
CA GLU A 129 -5.38 -6.03 11.57
C GLU A 129 -6.15 -6.74 12.69
N ASP A 130 -5.48 -7.56 13.49
CA ASP A 130 -6.10 -8.26 14.60
C ASP A 130 -6.62 -7.30 15.68
N ASP A 131 -5.86 -6.24 15.98
CA ASP A 131 -6.27 -5.18 16.90
C ASP A 131 -7.48 -4.38 16.35
N ALA A 132 -7.44 -3.96 15.10
CA ALA A 132 -8.56 -3.28 14.44
C ALA A 132 -9.83 -4.15 14.48
N ARG A 133 -9.69 -5.46 14.25
CA ARG A 133 -10.79 -6.42 14.31
C ARG A 133 -11.35 -6.56 15.71
N SER A 134 -10.49 -6.73 16.72
CA SER A 134 -10.91 -6.89 18.12
C SER A 134 -11.66 -5.66 18.66
N GLN A 135 -11.31 -4.48 18.16
CA GLN A 135 -11.92 -3.21 18.54
C GLN A 135 -13.05 -2.75 17.59
N HIS A 136 -13.44 -3.58 16.64
CA HIS A 136 -14.49 -3.28 15.66
C HIS A 136 -14.26 -1.94 14.90
N ARG A 137 -13.00 -1.63 14.56
CA ARG A 137 -12.67 -0.41 13.82
C ARG A 137 -12.93 -0.58 12.33
N GLY A 138 -13.39 0.50 11.68
CA GLY A 138 -13.56 0.58 10.24
C GLY A 138 -14.41 -0.55 9.66
N LEU A 139 -13.82 -1.36 8.79
CA LEU A 139 -14.45 -2.51 8.14
C LEU A 139 -14.97 -3.56 9.13
N SER A 140 -14.26 -3.74 10.24
CA SER A 140 -14.60 -4.73 11.26
C SER A 140 -15.80 -4.36 12.13
N ALA A 141 -16.33 -3.14 11.99
CA ALA A 141 -17.61 -2.75 12.58
C ALA A 141 -18.81 -3.46 11.93
N ASP A 142 -18.64 -3.94 10.68
CA ASP A 142 -19.64 -4.75 9.98
C ASP A 142 -19.19 -6.22 9.96
N PRO A 143 -19.91 -7.14 10.65
CA PRO A 143 -19.57 -8.56 10.64
C PRO A 143 -19.71 -9.22 9.27
N HIS A 144 -20.36 -8.55 8.31
CA HIS A 144 -20.53 -9.02 6.94
C HIS A 144 -19.58 -8.37 5.94
N ALA A 145 -18.59 -7.60 6.41
CA ALA A 145 -17.60 -7.00 5.53
C ALA A 145 -16.83 -8.08 4.76
N ILE A 146 -16.88 -8.01 3.43
CA ILE A 146 -16.26 -8.99 2.53
C ILE A 146 -14.87 -8.47 2.13
N PRO A 147 -13.81 -9.30 2.20
CA PRO A 147 -12.50 -8.91 1.69
C PRO A 147 -12.52 -8.65 0.19
N PRO A 148 -11.71 -7.70 -0.32
CA PRO A 148 -11.75 -7.33 -1.73
C PRO A 148 -11.40 -8.48 -2.70
N TRP A 149 -10.55 -9.41 -2.30
CA TRP A 149 -10.25 -10.59 -3.12
C TRP A 149 -11.43 -11.54 -3.28
N GLU A 150 -12.31 -11.66 -2.29
CA GLU A 150 -13.57 -12.41 -2.40
C GLU A 150 -14.59 -11.66 -3.24
N TRP A 151 -14.71 -10.33 -3.04
CA TRP A 151 -15.54 -9.48 -3.87
C TRP A 151 -15.22 -9.62 -5.36
N ARG A 152 -13.92 -9.54 -5.72
CA ARG A 152 -13.46 -9.73 -7.11
C ARG A 152 -13.75 -11.13 -7.66
N ALA A 153 -13.74 -12.14 -6.81
CA ALA A 153 -14.06 -13.52 -7.22
C ALA A 153 -15.55 -13.69 -7.50
N GLY A 154 -16.44 -13.03 -6.74
CA GLY A 154 -17.89 -13.07 -6.92
C GLY A 154 -18.43 -12.16 -8.03
N SER A 155 -17.62 -11.24 -8.55
CA SER A 155 -17.98 -10.27 -9.60
C SER A 155 -17.65 -10.74 -11.03
N ARG A 156 -17.25 -12.00 -11.21
CA ARG A 156 -16.90 -12.62 -12.51
C ARG A 156 -18.03 -13.41 -13.09
#